data_9b17078aca345c18691ee32dd7ef2ecf
#
_entry.id   9b17078aca345c18691ee32dd7ef2ecf
#
_cell.length_a   1.000
_cell.length_b   1.000
_cell.length_c   1.000
_cell.angle_alpha   90.00
_cell.angle_beta   90.00
_cell.angle_gamma   90.00
#
_symmetry.space_group_name_H-M   'P 1'
#
loop_
_entity.id
_entity.type
_entity.pdbx_description
1 polymer ?
#
loop_
_entity_poly.entity_id
_entity_poly.type
_entity_poly.pdbx_seq_one_letter_code
_entity_poly.pdbx_strand_id
1 'polypeptide(L)'
;ARLLENFPLGGQLPTFGQAMILAQSLADLLDQVGMVGADLSQIRDILPEQFSRHWQDILKLLDILIDRWPDILAAEGVMDPVARREMLARARLTAWQQSPPEGIVIIAGSTGTFATTRELIACVAALPRGYVIVPGLDRGATEHWTEIESDTGHPQHQLAQLLSYLEMPPDQVQTWPMPAAADQISVARGEIMREVFAPAALTTKWRQLPADRPDISADCLHGLRVVACKDVNSEADVIALSLRETLETPKKTAALVTPDRSLAEAVIVALRRWNIHVDDSAGTPLSQCGAGVFLQLLANAVAADFVPVSLLSLLKHPLAAGGMELADFRFLVRSVELAVLRGHRPTPGLTGLIDGLEERPDLAAFVRDHVRAPLQDLAVIWKNGTPSLAGLASALATAGERLAARTLLADGTCDADDGALHLWRDFDGEAAAEVMRDLAEQTNENMKKPSSKVVHNRPICFHYCAELPKWQKIENSYQKFVLGTL
;
A
#
# COMPACT_ATOMS: atom_id res chain seq x y z
N ALA A 1 4.61 9.64 16.42
CA ALA A 1 4.11 10.96 16.07
C ALA A 1 4.24 11.95 17.22
N ARG A 2 3.67 11.71 18.41
CA ARG A 2 3.73 12.65 19.58
C ARG A 2 5.15 13.05 19.98
N LEU A 3 6.11 12.13 19.94
CA LEU A 3 7.52 12.45 20.20
C LEU A 3 8.08 13.39 19.14
N LEU A 4 7.68 13.18 17.89
CA LEU A 4 8.18 13.92 16.74
C LEU A 4 7.58 15.32 16.61
N GLU A 5 6.37 15.56 17.14
CA GLU A 5 5.77 16.90 17.19
C GLU A 5 6.64 17.93 17.96
N ASN A 6 7.40 17.44 18.93
CA ASN A 6 8.29 18.27 19.75
C ASN A 6 9.73 18.29 19.23
N PHE A 7 10.00 17.65 18.10
CA PHE A 7 11.34 17.55 17.53
C PHE A 7 11.50 18.52 16.35
N PRO A 8 12.34 19.56 16.45
CA PRO A 8 12.52 20.53 15.36
C PRO A 8 13.30 19.91 14.20
N LEU A 9 12.67 19.86 13.01
CA LEU A 9 13.29 19.48 11.75
C LEU A 9 13.73 20.76 11.00
N GLY A 10 15.02 20.91 10.77
CA GLY A 10 15.54 22.12 10.11
C GLY A 10 15.21 23.42 10.84
N GLY A 11 15.07 23.38 12.19
CA GLY A 11 14.77 24.55 13.02
C GLY A 11 13.28 24.91 13.14
N GLN A 12 12.37 24.13 12.54
CA GLN A 12 10.92 24.29 12.67
C GLN A 12 10.27 23.05 13.26
N LEU A 13 9.28 23.22 14.13
CA LEU A 13 8.49 22.10 14.62
C LEU A 13 7.61 21.54 13.49
N PRO A 14 7.59 20.22 13.29
CA PRO A 14 6.74 19.60 12.30
C PRO A 14 5.27 19.77 12.71
N THR A 15 4.43 19.89 11.72
CA THR A 15 2.99 19.80 11.96
C THR A 15 2.59 18.36 12.26
N PHE A 16 1.44 18.15 12.88
CA PHE A 16 0.92 16.82 13.18
C PHE A 16 0.98 15.86 11.96
N GLY A 17 0.52 16.33 10.79
CA GLY A 17 0.58 15.53 9.56
C GLY A 17 2.01 15.17 9.14
N GLN A 18 2.96 16.09 9.25
CA GLN A 18 4.37 15.80 8.97
C GLN A 18 4.97 14.84 10.01
N ALA A 19 4.62 15.00 11.29
CA ALA A 19 5.05 14.09 12.33
C ALA A 19 4.47 12.68 12.15
N MET A 20 3.23 12.54 11.65
CA MET A 20 2.62 11.25 11.32
C MET A 20 3.36 10.55 10.16
N ILE A 21 3.61 11.26 9.05
CA ILE A 21 4.34 10.69 7.89
C ILE A 21 5.73 10.24 8.33
N LEU A 22 6.43 11.08 9.09
CA LEU A 22 7.75 10.73 9.61
C LEU A 22 7.70 9.54 10.57
N ALA A 23 6.69 9.47 11.45
CA ALA A 23 6.51 8.34 12.35
C ALA A 23 6.30 7.03 11.59
N GLN A 24 5.53 7.05 10.51
CA GLN A 24 5.36 5.87 9.64
C GLN A 24 6.69 5.45 9.01
N SER A 25 7.42 6.39 8.39
CA SER A 25 8.71 6.08 7.77
C SER A 25 9.73 5.53 8.77
N LEU A 26 9.68 6.01 10.03
CA LEU A 26 10.56 5.51 11.09
C LEU A 26 10.12 4.13 11.61
N ALA A 27 8.81 3.85 11.66
CA ALA A 27 8.30 2.52 11.97
C ALA A 27 8.72 1.51 10.91
N ASP A 28 8.58 1.86 9.62
CA ASP A 28 9.01 1.01 8.50
C ASP A 28 10.52 0.74 8.56
N LEU A 29 11.33 1.75 8.93
CA LEU A 29 12.78 1.58 9.13
C LEU A 29 13.08 0.63 10.29
N LEU A 30 12.40 0.77 11.44
CA LEU A 30 12.56 -0.12 12.59
C LEU A 30 12.20 -1.55 12.23
N ASP A 31 11.11 -1.75 11.49
CA ASP A 31 10.68 -3.06 11.02
C ASP A 31 11.74 -3.68 10.10
N GLN A 32 12.26 -2.93 9.14
CA GLN A 32 13.31 -3.39 8.22
C GLN A 32 14.58 -3.78 8.97
N VAL A 33 15.05 -2.93 9.87
CA VAL A 33 16.24 -3.20 10.70
C VAL A 33 16.04 -4.41 11.59
N GLY A 34 14.87 -4.50 12.25
CA GLY A 34 14.53 -5.65 13.08
C GLY A 34 14.47 -6.95 12.27
N MET A 35 13.88 -6.92 11.06
CA MET A 35 13.80 -8.10 10.19
C MET A 35 15.19 -8.61 9.76
N VAL A 36 16.13 -7.70 9.48
CA VAL A 36 17.52 -8.05 9.11
C VAL A 36 18.31 -8.46 10.34
N GLY A 37 17.87 -8.11 11.55
CA GLY A 37 18.61 -8.33 12.79
C GLY A 37 19.83 -7.41 12.94
N ALA A 38 19.81 -6.25 12.29
CA ALA A 38 20.87 -5.25 12.39
C ALA A 38 20.75 -4.43 13.68
N ASP A 39 21.88 -4.01 14.22
CA ASP A 39 21.93 -3.16 15.40
C ASP A 39 21.99 -1.68 14.99
N LEU A 40 20.90 -0.94 15.23
CA LEU A 40 20.81 0.49 14.95
C LEU A 40 21.86 1.32 15.69
N SER A 41 22.39 0.84 16.82
CA SER A 41 23.42 1.59 17.57
C SER A 41 24.69 1.77 16.76
N GLN A 42 25.00 0.84 15.83
CA GLN A 42 26.17 0.90 14.97
C GLN A 42 26.14 2.08 13.97
N ILE A 43 24.96 2.66 13.71
CA ILE A 43 24.87 3.85 12.85
C ILE A 43 25.66 5.03 13.43
N ARG A 44 25.77 5.12 14.76
CA ARG A 44 26.55 6.15 15.44
C ARG A 44 28.05 6.06 15.08
N ASP A 45 28.54 4.86 14.86
CA ASP A 45 29.95 4.60 14.57
C ASP A 45 30.32 4.76 13.07
N ILE A 46 29.32 4.67 12.20
CA ILE A 46 29.51 4.75 10.74
C ILE A 46 29.68 6.20 10.27
N LEU A 47 29.13 7.18 11.01
CA LEU A 47 29.10 8.58 10.59
C LEU A 47 30.22 9.36 11.26
N PRO A 48 31.26 9.82 10.50
CA PRO A 48 32.32 10.66 11.06
C PRO A 48 31.74 11.99 11.60
N GLU A 49 32.32 12.49 12.71
CA GLU A 49 31.94 13.74 13.38
C GLU A 49 31.96 15.01 12.50
N GLN A 50 32.52 14.89 11.29
CA GLN A 50 32.77 16.00 10.35
C GLN A 50 31.59 16.30 9.41
N PHE A 51 30.49 15.55 9.48
CA PHE A 51 29.36 15.78 8.60
C PHE A 51 28.48 16.97 9.04
N SER A 52 27.84 17.61 8.03
CA SER A 52 27.05 18.84 8.15
C SER A 52 25.97 18.76 9.25
N ARG A 53 25.53 19.96 9.73
CA ARG A 53 24.44 20.13 10.72
C ARG A 53 23.22 19.27 10.45
N HIS A 54 22.88 19.02 9.18
CA HIS A 54 21.78 18.16 8.77
C HIS A 54 21.91 16.71 9.29
N TRP A 55 23.09 16.12 9.21
CA TRP A 55 23.34 14.77 9.72
C TRP A 55 23.27 14.69 11.25
N GLN A 56 23.68 15.73 11.94
CA GLN A 56 23.56 15.79 13.41
C GLN A 56 22.10 15.82 13.86
N ASP A 57 21.22 16.49 13.09
CA ASP A 57 19.78 16.49 13.38
C ASP A 57 19.15 15.11 13.09
N ILE A 58 19.60 14.40 12.04
CA ILE A 58 19.18 13.02 11.77
C ILE A 58 19.62 12.07 12.88
N LEU A 59 20.87 12.18 13.36
CA LEU A 59 21.36 11.36 14.47
C LEU A 59 20.54 11.57 15.74
N LYS A 60 20.21 12.81 16.08
CA LYS A 60 19.33 13.10 17.23
C LYS A 60 17.94 12.48 17.08
N LEU A 61 17.41 12.43 15.85
CA LEU A 61 16.14 11.75 15.56
C LEU A 61 16.25 10.23 15.75
N LEU A 62 17.37 9.64 15.30
CA LEU A 62 17.65 8.21 15.49
C LEU A 62 17.87 7.86 16.97
N ASP A 63 18.47 8.74 17.75
CA ASP A 63 18.62 8.57 19.20
C ASP A 63 17.26 8.43 19.92
N ILE A 64 16.22 9.13 19.44
CA ILE A 64 14.86 8.93 19.96
C ILE A 64 14.38 7.50 19.74
N LEU A 65 14.69 6.91 18.59
CA LEU A 65 14.30 5.54 18.26
C LEU A 65 15.12 4.51 19.03
N ILE A 66 16.42 4.74 19.17
CA ILE A 66 17.33 3.79 19.79
C ILE A 66 17.13 3.77 21.31
N ASP A 67 17.01 4.95 21.94
CA ASP A 67 17.02 5.05 23.38
C ASP A 67 15.59 5.16 23.96
N ARG A 68 14.70 5.98 23.38
CA ARG A 68 13.39 6.27 23.97
C ARG A 68 12.29 5.31 23.55
N TRP A 69 12.37 4.74 22.35
CA TRP A 69 11.32 3.85 21.86
C TRP A 69 11.19 2.58 22.71
N PRO A 70 12.29 1.88 23.06
CA PRO A 70 12.22 0.72 23.96
C PRO A 70 11.62 1.05 25.34
N ASP A 71 11.94 2.23 25.91
CA ASP A 71 11.40 2.66 27.20
C ASP A 71 9.88 2.87 27.12
N ILE A 72 9.38 3.42 26.02
CA ILE A 72 7.94 3.62 25.79
C ILE A 72 7.24 2.28 25.68
N LEU A 73 7.75 1.34 24.89
CA LEU A 73 7.18 0.01 24.75
C LEU A 73 7.10 -0.69 26.11
N ALA A 74 8.15 -0.59 26.91
CA ALA A 74 8.19 -1.16 28.27
C ALA A 74 7.18 -0.49 29.20
N ALA A 75 7.04 0.84 29.15
CA ALA A 75 6.08 1.58 29.97
C ALA A 75 4.63 1.28 29.62
N GLU A 76 4.32 1.06 28.34
CA GLU A 76 2.99 0.67 27.86
C GLU A 76 2.71 -0.84 27.99
N GLY A 77 3.71 -1.64 28.37
CA GLY A 77 3.57 -3.10 28.49
C GLY A 77 3.32 -3.79 27.14
N VAL A 78 3.77 -3.21 26.04
CA VAL A 78 3.62 -3.72 24.67
C VAL A 78 4.95 -4.08 24.07
N MET A 79 4.93 -4.84 22.98
CA MET A 79 6.13 -5.28 22.26
C MET A 79 5.98 -4.95 20.78
N ASP A 80 7.10 -4.56 20.17
CA ASP A 80 7.17 -4.36 18.73
C ASP A 80 6.78 -5.64 17.96
N PRO A 81 5.99 -5.56 16.88
CA PRO A 81 5.52 -6.72 16.13
C PRO A 81 6.65 -7.61 15.59
N VAL A 82 7.76 -7.00 15.13
CA VAL A 82 8.94 -7.73 14.63
C VAL A 82 9.63 -8.45 15.78
N ALA A 83 9.90 -7.76 16.89
CA ALA A 83 10.49 -8.35 18.10
C ALA A 83 9.64 -9.50 18.67
N ARG A 84 8.30 -9.36 18.66
CA ARG A 84 7.38 -10.42 19.06
C ARG A 84 7.51 -11.65 18.14
N ARG A 85 7.58 -11.44 16.84
CA ARG A 85 7.74 -12.53 15.86
C ARG A 85 9.05 -13.28 16.06
N GLU A 86 10.14 -12.54 16.28
CA GLU A 86 11.44 -13.12 16.59
C GLU A 86 11.43 -13.93 17.89
N MET A 87 10.86 -13.36 18.95
CA MET A 87 10.74 -14.05 20.23
C MET A 87 9.97 -15.36 20.09
N LEU A 88 8.84 -15.36 19.37
CA LEU A 88 8.05 -16.56 19.12
C LEU A 88 8.81 -17.59 18.26
N ALA A 89 9.55 -17.15 17.25
CA ALA A 89 10.37 -18.03 16.43
C ALA A 89 11.48 -18.68 17.26
N ARG A 90 12.21 -17.92 18.07
CA ARG A 90 13.24 -18.44 18.98
C ARG A 90 12.68 -19.41 20.04
N ALA A 91 11.52 -19.08 20.62
CA ALA A 91 10.84 -19.99 21.54
C ALA A 91 10.47 -21.31 20.85
N ARG A 92 10.02 -21.26 19.59
CA ARG A 92 9.74 -22.45 18.77
C ARG A 92 11.00 -23.26 18.51
N LEU A 93 12.10 -22.62 18.15
CA LEU A 93 13.41 -23.26 17.93
C LEU A 93 13.86 -24.01 19.20
N THR A 94 13.83 -23.35 20.34
CA THR A 94 14.18 -23.94 21.63
C THR A 94 13.30 -25.16 21.95
N ALA A 95 12.00 -25.05 21.75
CA ALA A 95 11.06 -26.14 22.00
C ALA A 95 11.34 -27.35 21.08
N TRP A 96 11.64 -27.13 19.80
CA TRP A 96 11.94 -28.22 18.86
C TRP A 96 13.30 -28.85 19.06
N GLN A 97 14.28 -28.10 19.59
CA GLN A 97 15.58 -28.65 20.00
C GLN A 97 15.43 -29.58 21.20
N GLN A 98 14.54 -29.24 22.14
CA GLN A 98 14.30 -30.07 23.37
C GLN A 98 13.37 -31.23 23.10
N SER A 99 12.36 -31.04 22.26
CA SER A 99 11.34 -32.05 21.95
C SER A 99 10.98 -31.94 20.45
N PRO A 100 11.72 -32.64 19.59
CA PRO A 100 11.46 -32.64 18.15
C PRO A 100 10.04 -33.15 17.86
N PRO A 101 9.33 -32.56 16.87
CA PRO A 101 8.01 -33.01 16.47
C PRO A 101 8.06 -34.43 15.87
N GLU A 102 7.12 -35.29 16.25
CA GLU A 102 7.03 -36.67 15.74
C GLU A 102 6.56 -36.73 14.28
N GLY A 103 5.82 -35.70 13.84
CA GLY A 103 5.27 -35.56 12.49
C GLY A 103 6.28 -35.08 11.47
N ILE A 104 5.87 -35.09 10.19
CA ILE A 104 6.64 -34.48 9.09
C ILE A 104 6.54 -32.97 9.20
N VAL A 105 7.68 -32.28 9.14
CA VAL A 105 7.76 -30.82 9.08
C VAL A 105 8.36 -30.40 7.74
N ILE A 106 7.66 -29.57 6.99
CA ILE A 106 8.10 -29.10 5.67
C ILE A 106 8.14 -27.58 5.68
N ILE A 107 9.26 -27.01 5.28
CA ILE A 107 9.37 -25.60 4.89
C ILE A 107 9.55 -25.52 3.39
N ALA A 108 8.67 -24.83 2.68
CA ALA A 108 8.70 -24.71 1.24
C ALA A 108 8.61 -23.25 0.78
N GLY A 109 9.34 -22.89 -0.29
CA GLY A 109 9.24 -21.61 -0.96
C GLY A 109 9.94 -20.44 -0.26
N SER A 110 10.68 -20.67 0.84
CA SER A 110 11.44 -19.64 1.54
C SER A 110 12.91 -19.63 1.11
N THR A 111 13.46 -18.43 0.94
CA THR A 111 14.89 -18.21 0.66
C THR A 111 15.69 -17.88 1.94
N GLY A 112 15.05 -17.83 3.10
CA GLY A 112 15.73 -17.57 4.37
C GLY A 112 16.30 -16.14 4.50
N THR A 113 15.63 -15.15 3.90
CA THR A 113 16.09 -13.75 3.89
C THR A 113 16.31 -13.20 5.31
N PHE A 114 15.47 -13.57 6.27
CA PHE A 114 15.56 -13.12 7.65
C PHE A 114 16.36 -14.10 8.52
N ALA A 115 17.17 -13.60 9.45
CA ALA A 115 18.03 -14.39 10.32
C ALA A 115 17.27 -15.51 11.07
N THR A 116 16.18 -15.17 11.75
CA THR A 116 15.33 -16.12 12.47
C THR A 116 14.68 -17.14 11.55
N THR A 117 14.36 -16.77 10.31
CA THR A 117 13.84 -17.71 9.30
C THR A 117 14.93 -18.68 8.87
N ARG A 118 16.17 -18.24 8.69
CA ARG A 118 17.32 -19.12 8.39
C ARG A 118 17.58 -20.11 9.52
N GLU A 119 17.56 -19.64 10.78
CA GLU A 119 17.69 -20.50 11.95
C GLU A 119 16.56 -21.56 11.99
N LEU A 120 15.32 -21.17 11.69
CA LEU A 120 14.20 -22.11 11.63
C LEU A 120 14.36 -23.14 10.50
N ILE A 121 14.81 -22.70 9.31
CA ILE A 121 15.10 -23.60 8.18
C ILE A 121 16.21 -24.59 8.58
N ALA A 122 17.28 -24.14 9.21
CA ALA A 122 18.36 -25.00 9.69
C ALA A 122 17.85 -26.00 10.73
N CYS A 123 17.04 -25.55 11.67
CA CYS A 123 16.43 -26.45 12.66
C CYS A 123 15.59 -27.54 11.97
N VAL A 124 14.74 -27.18 11.01
CA VAL A 124 13.91 -28.14 10.27
C VAL A 124 14.76 -29.09 9.44
N ALA A 125 15.82 -28.58 8.79
CA ALA A 125 16.76 -29.43 8.02
C ALA A 125 17.45 -30.49 8.91
N ALA A 126 17.66 -30.20 10.19
CA ALA A 126 18.25 -31.12 11.15
C ALA A 126 17.24 -32.11 11.79
N LEU A 127 15.92 -31.91 11.62
CA LEU A 127 14.92 -32.83 12.17
C LEU A 127 14.93 -34.20 11.43
N PRO A 128 14.70 -35.32 12.12
CA PRO A 128 14.64 -36.64 11.50
C PRO A 128 13.60 -36.76 10.37
N ARG A 129 12.53 -35.99 10.43
CA ARG A 129 11.44 -35.94 9.43
C ARG A 129 11.20 -34.51 8.93
N GLY A 130 12.26 -33.71 8.87
CA GLY A 130 12.25 -32.36 8.34
C GLY A 130 12.59 -32.31 6.87
N TYR A 131 11.91 -31.47 6.12
CA TYR A 131 12.18 -31.26 4.69
C TYR A 131 12.21 -29.75 4.41
N VAL A 132 13.22 -29.35 3.64
CA VAL A 132 13.35 -27.96 3.17
C VAL A 132 13.31 -27.98 1.63
N ILE A 133 12.34 -27.27 1.06
CA ILE A 133 12.14 -27.19 -0.39
C ILE A 133 12.42 -25.73 -0.80
N VAL A 134 13.58 -25.51 -1.42
CA VAL A 134 13.99 -24.19 -1.91
C VAL A 134 13.45 -23.93 -3.31
N PRO A 135 12.97 -22.72 -3.62
CA PRO A 135 12.44 -22.38 -4.92
C PRO A 135 13.56 -22.01 -5.89
N GLY A 136 13.48 -22.47 -7.15
CA GLY A 136 14.23 -21.92 -8.28
C GLY A 136 15.75 -21.94 -8.17
N LEU A 137 16.33 -22.87 -7.44
CA LEU A 137 17.79 -23.00 -7.33
C LEU A 137 18.42 -23.29 -8.70
N ASP A 138 19.32 -22.43 -9.16
CA ASP A 138 20.11 -22.63 -10.35
C ASP A 138 21.37 -23.48 -10.06
N ARG A 139 21.25 -24.77 -10.27
CA ARG A 139 22.35 -25.71 -10.06
C ARG A 139 23.48 -25.59 -11.09
N GLY A 140 23.22 -24.91 -12.21
CA GLY A 140 24.26 -24.67 -13.24
C GLY A 140 25.16 -23.49 -12.93
N ALA A 141 24.83 -22.66 -11.95
CA ALA A 141 25.64 -21.52 -11.53
C ALA A 141 26.69 -21.86 -10.47
N THR A 142 26.91 -23.14 -10.17
CA THR A 142 27.78 -23.61 -9.07
C THR A 142 29.21 -23.10 -9.14
N GLU A 143 29.77 -22.94 -10.35
CA GLU A 143 31.15 -22.43 -10.55
C GLU A 143 31.36 -21.00 -10.07
N HIS A 144 30.27 -20.21 -9.95
CA HIS A 144 30.32 -18.79 -9.61
C HIS A 144 29.56 -18.50 -8.32
N TRP A 145 29.41 -19.50 -7.47
CA TRP A 145 28.56 -19.40 -6.28
C TRP A 145 29.07 -18.38 -5.26
N THR A 146 30.40 -18.24 -5.14
CA THR A 146 31.02 -17.26 -4.25
C THR A 146 30.77 -15.82 -4.71
N GLU A 147 30.86 -15.58 -6.02
CA GLU A 147 30.55 -14.27 -6.60
C GLU A 147 29.05 -13.95 -6.44
N ILE A 148 28.16 -14.92 -6.64
CA ILE A 148 26.72 -14.79 -6.44
C ILE A 148 26.38 -14.48 -4.96
N GLU A 149 27.05 -15.14 -4.02
CA GLU A 149 26.87 -14.90 -2.59
C GLU A 149 27.28 -13.48 -2.18
N SER A 150 28.24 -12.88 -2.86
CA SER A 150 28.70 -11.52 -2.61
C SER A 150 27.90 -10.44 -3.36
N ASP A 151 27.15 -10.79 -4.40
CA ASP A 151 26.37 -9.86 -5.22
C ASP A 151 24.91 -9.77 -4.73
N THR A 152 24.62 -8.74 -3.94
CA THR A 152 23.25 -8.50 -3.39
C THR A 152 22.19 -8.27 -4.46
N GLY A 153 22.58 -7.89 -5.68
CA GLY A 153 21.67 -7.69 -6.81
C GLY A 153 21.33 -8.98 -7.56
N HIS A 154 22.08 -10.06 -7.33
CA HIS A 154 21.88 -11.30 -8.04
C HIS A 154 20.62 -12.07 -7.57
N PRO A 155 19.77 -12.60 -8.48
CA PRO A 155 18.54 -13.31 -8.10
C PRO A 155 18.76 -14.53 -7.17
N GLN A 156 19.93 -15.19 -7.25
CA GLN A 156 20.29 -16.34 -6.42
C GLN A 156 20.99 -15.96 -5.11
N HIS A 157 21.28 -14.68 -4.86
CA HIS A 157 22.03 -14.22 -3.69
C HIS A 157 21.47 -14.76 -2.36
N GLN A 158 20.15 -14.66 -2.16
CA GLN A 158 19.51 -15.11 -0.92
C GLN A 158 19.60 -16.65 -0.75
N LEU A 159 19.49 -17.41 -1.84
CA LEU A 159 19.69 -18.86 -1.80
C LEU A 159 21.16 -19.21 -1.55
N ALA A 160 22.10 -18.45 -2.11
CA ALA A 160 23.52 -18.64 -1.85
C ALA A 160 23.83 -18.42 -0.36
N GLN A 161 23.33 -17.35 0.24
CA GLN A 161 23.48 -17.11 1.67
C GLN A 161 22.80 -18.20 2.53
N LEU A 162 21.63 -18.68 2.15
CA LEU A 162 20.96 -19.76 2.87
C LEU A 162 21.77 -21.06 2.82
N LEU A 163 22.23 -21.45 1.64
CA LEU A 163 22.99 -22.69 1.47
C LEU A 163 24.36 -22.62 2.16
N SER A 164 25.02 -21.47 2.12
CA SER A 164 26.25 -21.22 2.87
C SER A 164 26.01 -21.35 4.38
N TYR A 165 24.90 -20.77 4.90
CA TYR A 165 24.50 -20.91 6.30
C TYR A 165 24.20 -22.35 6.72
N LEU A 166 23.65 -23.15 5.80
CA LEU A 166 23.34 -24.58 6.01
C LEU A 166 24.56 -25.47 5.77
N GLU A 167 25.71 -24.91 5.39
CA GLU A 167 26.90 -25.65 4.95
C GLU A 167 26.59 -26.69 3.86
N MET A 168 25.64 -26.37 2.98
CA MET A 168 25.12 -27.24 1.93
C MET A 168 25.58 -26.77 0.55
N PRO A 169 26.45 -27.50 -0.14
CA PRO A 169 26.79 -27.19 -1.53
C PRO A 169 25.58 -27.30 -2.46
N PRO A 170 25.43 -26.40 -3.46
CA PRO A 170 24.26 -26.38 -4.35
C PRO A 170 24.04 -27.69 -5.13
N ASP A 171 25.10 -28.41 -5.47
CA ASP A 171 25.07 -29.68 -6.18
C ASP A 171 24.51 -30.84 -5.32
N GLN A 172 24.59 -30.73 -4.00
CA GLN A 172 24.02 -31.70 -3.06
C GLN A 172 22.53 -31.50 -2.83
N VAL A 173 21.94 -30.37 -3.23
CA VAL A 173 20.50 -30.14 -3.15
C VAL A 173 19.80 -31.05 -4.15
N GLN A 174 18.94 -31.95 -3.66
CA GLN A 174 18.20 -32.89 -4.50
C GLN A 174 17.15 -32.17 -5.34
N THR A 175 17.00 -32.57 -6.60
CA THR A 175 15.92 -32.06 -7.43
C THR A 175 14.61 -32.70 -7.02
N TRP A 176 13.57 -31.88 -6.77
CA TRP A 176 12.22 -32.40 -6.56
C TRP A 176 11.76 -33.12 -7.85
N PRO A 177 11.24 -34.36 -7.74
CA PRO A 177 10.79 -35.08 -8.91
C PRO A 177 9.57 -34.37 -9.54
N MET A 178 9.80 -33.68 -10.63
CA MET A 178 8.75 -33.07 -11.45
C MET A 178 8.35 -34.05 -12.57
N PRO A 179 7.07 -34.09 -12.98
CA PRO A 179 6.69 -34.78 -14.20
C PRO A 179 7.53 -34.23 -15.35
N ALA A 180 8.05 -35.13 -16.20
CA ALA A 180 8.91 -34.80 -17.34
C ALA A 180 8.12 -34.01 -18.40
N ALA A 181 7.92 -32.73 -18.22
CA ALA A 181 7.20 -31.81 -19.13
C ALA A 181 7.95 -30.50 -19.40
N ALA A 182 9.25 -30.43 -19.08
CA ALA A 182 10.05 -29.31 -19.59
C ALA A 182 10.27 -29.54 -21.09
N ASP A 183 9.65 -28.72 -21.94
CA ASP A 183 9.94 -28.74 -23.37
C ASP A 183 11.40 -28.25 -23.60
N GLN A 184 11.95 -28.61 -24.78
CA GLN A 184 13.33 -28.22 -25.11
C GLN A 184 13.54 -26.70 -25.11
N ILE A 185 12.49 -25.93 -25.43
CA ILE A 185 12.50 -24.46 -25.41
C ILE A 185 12.70 -23.96 -24.00
N SER A 186 12.01 -24.52 -23.01
CA SER A 186 12.16 -24.12 -21.60
C SER A 186 13.56 -24.39 -21.09
N VAL A 187 14.18 -25.49 -21.44
CA VAL A 187 15.57 -25.83 -21.07
C VAL A 187 16.55 -24.85 -21.71
N ALA A 188 16.46 -24.64 -23.03
CA ALA A 188 17.31 -23.67 -23.74
C ALA A 188 17.17 -22.26 -23.24
N ARG A 189 15.94 -21.86 -22.86
CA ARG A 189 15.69 -20.54 -22.25
C ARG A 189 16.32 -20.43 -20.87
N GLY A 190 16.29 -21.47 -20.05
CA GLY A 190 16.99 -21.52 -18.77
C GLY A 190 18.50 -21.26 -18.91
N GLU A 191 19.14 -21.79 -19.95
CA GLU A 191 20.54 -21.55 -20.24
C GLU A 191 20.84 -20.07 -20.56
N ILE A 192 20.00 -19.44 -21.42
CA ILE A 192 20.14 -17.99 -21.70
C ILE A 192 19.93 -17.15 -20.43
N MET A 193 18.91 -17.48 -19.65
CA MET A 193 18.65 -16.72 -18.41
C MET A 193 19.84 -16.80 -17.44
N ARG A 194 20.52 -17.93 -17.35
CA ARG A 194 21.75 -18.06 -16.55
C ARG A 194 22.85 -17.11 -17.03
N GLU A 195 23.03 -17.01 -18.35
CA GLU A 195 24.02 -16.07 -18.92
C GLU A 195 23.61 -14.61 -18.71
N VAL A 196 22.32 -14.28 -18.84
CA VAL A 196 21.80 -12.91 -18.60
C VAL A 196 22.02 -12.47 -17.16
N PHE A 197 21.86 -13.38 -16.21
CA PHE A 197 22.06 -13.11 -14.78
C PHE A 197 23.48 -13.43 -14.29
N ALA A 198 24.44 -13.68 -15.19
CA ALA A 198 25.81 -13.91 -14.77
C ALA A 198 26.37 -12.70 -13.99
N PRO A 199 27.14 -12.92 -12.91
CA PRO A 199 27.77 -11.84 -12.15
C PRO A 199 28.54 -10.88 -13.05
N ALA A 200 28.51 -9.57 -12.69
CA ALA A 200 29.09 -8.50 -13.53
C ALA A 200 30.55 -8.77 -13.94
N ALA A 201 31.34 -9.40 -13.07
CA ALA A 201 32.73 -9.76 -13.35
C ALA A 201 32.88 -10.75 -14.51
N LEU A 202 31.83 -11.51 -14.84
CA LEU A 202 31.85 -12.57 -15.86
C LEU A 202 31.28 -12.12 -17.20
N THR A 203 30.66 -10.95 -17.29
CA THR A 203 30.03 -10.43 -18.49
C THR A 203 31.00 -10.24 -19.67
N THR A 204 32.31 -10.17 -19.42
CA THR A 204 33.33 -10.16 -20.49
C THR A 204 33.28 -11.42 -21.36
N LYS A 205 32.82 -12.56 -20.82
CA LYS A 205 32.63 -13.81 -21.54
C LYS A 205 31.55 -13.74 -22.62
N TRP A 206 30.60 -12.79 -22.51
CA TRP A 206 29.51 -12.65 -23.48
C TRP A 206 29.99 -12.40 -24.93
N ARG A 207 31.16 -11.81 -25.11
CA ARG A 207 31.75 -11.62 -26.45
C ARG A 207 32.10 -12.95 -27.14
N GLN A 208 32.36 -13.97 -26.36
CA GLN A 208 32.74 -15.30 -26.84
C GLN A 208 31.56 -16.30 -26.82
N LEU A 209 30.46 -15.90 -26.15
CA LEU A 209 29.30 -16.76 -25.96
C LEU A 209 28.77 -17.46 -27.24
N PRO A 210 28.67 -16.78 -28.42
CA PRO A 210 28.24 -17.45 -29.64
C PRO A 210 29.18 -18.57 -30.12
N ALA A 211 30.46 -18.49 -29.81
CA ALA A 211 31.44 -19.49 -30.16
C ALA A 211 31.49 -20.64 -29.15
N ASP A 212 31.34 -20.30 -27.84
CA ASP A 212 31.44 -21.26 -26.74
C ASP A 212 30.14 -22.05 -26.54
N ARG A 213 29.01 -21.47 -26.97
CA ARG A 213 27.65 -22.04 -26.80
C ARG A 213 26.87 -22.04 -28.12
N PRO A 214 27.30 -22.85 -29.11
CA PRO A 214 26.58 -22.97 -30.36
C PRO A 214 25.20 -23.63 -30.22
N ASP A 215 24.94 -24.27 -29.09
CA ASP A 215 23.66 -24.86 -28.69
C ASP A 215 22.59 -23.83 -28.31
N ILE A 216 22.97 -22.56 -28.04
CA ILE A 216 22.02 -21.46 -27.91
C ILE A 216 21.44 -21.14 -29.28
N SER A 217 20.41 -21.87 -29.64
CA SER A 217 19.75 -21.76 -30.94
C SER A 217 18.70 -20.63 -30.94
N ALA A 218 18.25 -20.23 -32.14
CA ALA A 218 17.14 -19.28 -32.27
C ALA A 218 15.86 -19.74 -31.56
N ASP A 219 15.73 -21.03 -31.27
CA ASP A 219 14.57 -21.62 -30.59
C ASP A 219 14.44 -21.12 -29.13
N CYS A 220 15.55 -20.82 -28.47
CA CYS A 220 15.52 -20.28 -27.10
C CYS A 220 14.90 -18.87 -27.03
N LEU A 221 14.95 -18.13 -28.15
CA LEU A 221 14.30 -16.81 -28.30
C LEU A 221 12.86 -16.91 -28.84
N HIS A 222 12.37 -18.10 -29.10
CA HIS A 222 11.02 -18.30 -29.63
C HIS A 222 9.98 -17.68 -28.69
N GLY A 223 9.11 -16.82 -29.25
CA GLY A 223 8.07 -16.12 -28.48
C GLY A 223 8.57 -14.92 -27.67
N LEU A 224 9.89 -14.63 -27.64
CA LEU A 224 10.40 -13.38 -27.08
C LEU A 224 10.22 -12.25 -28.12
N ARG A 225 9.58 -11.17 -27.71
CA ARG A 225 9.36 -9.98 -28.54
C ARG A 225 9.84 -8.73 -27.81
N VAL A 226 10.54 -7.86 -28.52
CA VAL A 226 10.90 -6.52 -28.04
C VAL A 226 10.16 -5.52 -28.89
N VAL A 227 9.36 -4.68 -28.26
CA VAL A 227 8.55 -3.67 -28.95
C VAL A 227 8.95 -2.31 -28.44
N ALA A 228 9.51 -1.46 -29.30
CA ALA A 228 9.81 -0.07 -28.97
C ALA A 228 8.60 0.81 -29.29
N CYS A 229 8.08 1.49 -28.28
CA CYS A 229 6.95 2.41 -28.40
C CYS A 229 7.43 3.86 -28.34
N LYS A 230 6.68 4.78 -28.93
CA LYS A 230 7.07 6.20 -28.98
C LYS A 230 6.76 6.96 -27.68
N ASP A 231 5.78 6.48 -26.92
CA ASP A 231 5.30 7.07 -25.67
C ASP A 231 4.60 6.02 -24.80
N VAL A 232 4.39 6.36 -23.53
CA VAL A 232 3.76 5.49 -22.52
C VAL A 232 2.34 5.04 -22.91
N ASN A 233 1.57 5.89 -23.60
CA ASN A 233 0.21 5.53 -24.02
C ASN A 233 0.24 4.47 -25.12
N SER A 234 1.15 4.61 -26.08
CA SER A 234 1.36 3.62 -27.13
C SER A 234 1.87 2.29 -26.56
N GLU A 235 2.75 2.36 -25.55
CA GLU A 235 3.23 1.18 -24.82
C GLU A 235 2.08 0.49 -24.10
N ALA A 236 1.26 1.23 -23.36
CA ALA A 236 0.09 0.71 -22.66
C ALA A 236 -0.91 0.06 -23.63
N ASP A 237 -1.15 0.66 -24.79
CA ASP A 237 -2.03 0.09 -25.82
C ASP A 237 -1.51 -1.23 -26.39
N VAL A 238 -0.20 -1.31 -26.67
CA VAL A 238 0.44 -2.56 -27.17
C VAL A 238 0.36 -3.66 -26.12
N ILE A 239 0.65 -3.33 -24.85
CA ILE A 239 0.55 -4.29 -23.74
C ILE A 239 -0.91 -4.76 -23.58
N ALA A 240 -1.87 -3.84 -23.56
CA ALA A 240 -3.28 -4.16 -23.42
C ALA A 240 -3.79 -5.05 -24.57
N LEU A 241 -3.36 -4.81 -25.80
CA LEU A 241 -3.67 -5.66 -26.95
C LEU A 241 -3.06 -7.06 -26.80
N SER A 242 -1.82 -7.18 -26.33
CA SER A 242 -1.15 -8.46 -26.11
C SER A 242 -1.83 -9.27 -25.00
N LEU A 243 -2.24 -8.61 -23.92
CA LEU A 243 -3.00 -9.24 -22.84
C LEU A 243 -4.37 -9.72 -23.36
N ARG A 244 -5.07 -8.89 -24.13
CA ARG A 244 -6.34 -9.27 -24.74
C ARG A 244 -6.19 -10.44 -25.71
N GLU A 245 -5.17 -10.41 -26.59
CA GLU A 245 -4.88 -11.53 -27.52
C GLU A 245 -4.72 -12.85 -26.76
N THR A 246 -4.08 -12.83 -25.61
CA THR A 246 -3.92 -14.03 -24.77
C THR A 246 -5.27 -14.58 -24.30
N LEU A 247 -6.24 -13.73 -23.99
CA LEU A 247 -7.59 -14.12 -23.55
C LEU A 247 -8.41 -14.80 -24.65
N GLU A 248 -8.08 -14.61 -25.90
CA GLU A 248 -8.73 -15.31 -27.04
C GLU A 248 -8.47 -16.82 -26.99
N THR A 249 -7.42 -17.25 -26.29
CA THR A 249 -7.11 -18.68 -26.11
C THR A 249 -7.63 -19.14 -24.74
N PRO A 250 -8.62 -20.05 -24.69
CA PRO A 250 -9.17 -20.55 -23.43
C PRO A 250 -8.11 -21.10 -22.48
N LYS A 251 -8.21 -20.78 -21.18
CA LYS A 251 -7.30 -21.21 -20.11
C LYS A 251 -5.87 -20.66 -20.18
N LYS A 252 -5.53 -19.83 -21.17
CA LYS A 252 -4.26 -19.10 -21.12
C LYS A 252 -4.35 -17.95 -20.11
N THR A 253 -3.26 -17.73 -19.39
CA THR A 253 -3.08 -16.62 -18.47
C THR A 253 -1.94 -15.75 -18.95
N ALA A 254 -1.99 -14.46 -18.64
CA ALA A 254 -0.92 -13.53 -18.91
C ALA A 254 -0.70 -12.64 -17.67
N ALA A 255 0.53 -12.18 -17.50
CA ALA A 255 0.88 -11.22 -16.45
C ALA A 255 1.69 -10.08 -17.04
N LEU A 256 1.40 -8.86 -16.60
CA LEU A 256 2.27 -7.71 -16.77
C LEU A 256 3.13 -7.58 -15.51
N VAL A 257 4.44 -7.52 -15.67
CA VAL A 257 5.39 -7.24 -14.60
C VAL A 257 6.08 -5.92 -14.92
N THR A 258 5.85 -4.92 -14.09
CA THR A 258 6.44 -3.58 -14.26
C THR A 258 6.70 -2.92 -12.91
N PRO A 259 7.84 -2.24 -12.73
CA PRO A 259 8.09 -1.37 -11.58
C PRO A 259 7.41 -0.01 -11.74
N ASP A 260 6.99 0.36 -12.96
CA ASP A 260 6.35 1.65 -13.26
C ASP A 260 4.84 1.59 -13.00
N ARG A 261 4.42 2.21 -11.91
CA ARG A 261 3.03 2.29 -11.51
C ARG A 261 2.17 3.07 -12.52
N SER A 262 2.72 4.11 -13.13
CA SER A 262 2.00 4.93 -14.11
C SER A 262 1.69 4.13 -15.37
N LEU A 263 2.62 3.29 -15.82
CA LEU A 263 2.39 2.36 -16.92
C LEU A 263 1.30 1.33 -16.57
N ALA A 264 1.35 0.75 -15.37
CA ALA A 264 0.33 -0.20 -14.91
C ALA A 264 -1.07 0.42 -14.95
N GLU A 265 -1.23 1.64 -14.44
CA GLU A 265 -2.50 2.39 -14.46
C GLU A 265 -2.97 2.69 -15.90
N ALA A 266 -2.07 3.09 -16.78
CA ALA A 266 -2.40 3.32 -18.20
C ALA A 266 -2.89 2.04 -18.89
N VAL A 267 -2.28 0.89 -18.61
CA VAL A 267 -2.70 -0.42 -19.14
C VAL A 267 -4.07 -0.82 -18.59
N ILE A 268 -4.34 -0.61 -17.30
CA ILE A 268 -5.65 -0.87 -16.69
C ILE A 268 -6.74 -0.03 -17.39
N VAL A 269 -6.48 1.24 -17.62
CA VAL A 269 -7.40 2.13 -18.35
C VAL A 269 -7.62 1.66 -19.79
N ALA A 270 -6.56 1.24 -20.47
CA ALA A 270 -6.64 0.71 -21.83
C ALA A 270 -7.49 -0.57 -21.91
N LEU A 271 -7.38 -1.48 -20.92
CA LEU A 271 -8.14 -2.73 -20.87
C LEU A 271 -9.63 -2.51 -20.56
N ARG A 272 -9.99 -1.46 -19.82
CA ARG A 272 -11.40 -1.10 -19.53
C ARG A 272 -12.23 -0.88 -20.78
N ARG A 273 -11.63 -0.47 -21.91
CA ARG A 273 -12.31 -0.34 -23.21
C ARG A 273 -12.97 -1.64 -23.69
N TRP A 274 -12.45 -2.77 -23.23
CA TRP A 274 -12.96 -4.11 -23.55
C TRP A 274 -13.64 -4.79 -22.36
N ASN A 275 -13.94 -4.02 -21.31
CA ASN A 275 -14.50 -4.52 -20.05
C ASN A 275 -13.66 -5.64 -19.42
N ILE A 276 -12.33 -5.54 -19.56
CA ILE A 276 -11.39 -6.46 -18.95
C ILE A 276 -10.96 -5.88 -17.62
N HIS A 277 -11.21 -6.63 -16.55
CA HIS A 277 -10.78 -6.32 -15.19
C HIS A 277 -9.54 -7.13 -14.86
N VAL A 278 -8.53 -6.48 -14.34
CA VAL A 278 -7.24 -7.09 -13.97
C VAL A 278 -7.12 -7.18 -12.45
N ASP A 279 -6.41 -8.20 -11.99
CA ASP A 279 -5.99 -8.34 -10.60
C ASP A 279 -4.63 -7.62 -10.46
N ASP A 280 -4.64 -6.51 -9.72
CA ASP A 280 -3.45 -5.68 -9.48
C ASP A 280 -2.87 -5.99 -8.09
N SER A 281 -1.68 -6.56 -8.04
CA SER A 281 -1.04 -6.94 -6.77
C SER A 281 -0.71 -5.77 -5.85
N ALA A 282 -0.55 -4.55 -6.39
CA ALA A 282 -0.33 -3.34 -5.60
C ALA A 282 -1.63 -2.75 -5.03
N GLY A 283 -2.78 -3.13 -5.59
CA GLY A 283 -4.08 -2.57 -5.24
C GLY A 283 -4.22 -1.08 -5.60
N THR A 284 -5.36 -0.52 -5.26
CA THR A 284 -5.63 0.92 -5.41
C THR A 284 -5.68 1.56 -4.02
N PRO A 285 -4.90 2.61 -3.74
CA PRO A 285 -4.98 3.32 -2.47
C PRO A 285 -6.40 3.83 -2.21
N LEU A 286 -6.90 3.68 -0.98
CA LEU A 286 -8.25 4.14 -0.63
C LEU A 286 -8.47 5.62 -0.94
N SER A 287 -7.40 6.44 -0.82
CA SER A 287 -7.42 7.87 -1.18
C SER A 287 -7.66 8.15 -2.68
N GLN A 288 -7.62 7.13 -3.53
CA GLN A 288 -7.93 7.21 -4.97
C GLN A 288 -9.23 6.51 -5.33
N CYS A 289 -9.85 5.80 -4.38
CA CYS A 289 -11.13 5.13 -4.55
C CYS A 289 -12.30 6.08 -4.30
N GLY A 290 -13.45 5.83 -4.93
CA GLY A 290 -14.61 6.72 -4.87
C GLY A 290 -15.07 7.03 -3.44
N ALA A 291 -15.25 6.02 -2.60
CA ALA A 291 -15.65 6.20 -1.20
C ALA A 291 -14.60 6.94 -0.37
N GLY A 292 -13.32 6.59 -0.54
CA GLY A 292 -12.22 7.24 0.19
C GLY A 292 -12.04 8.70 -0.18
N VAL A 293 -12.09 9.02 -1.48
CA VAL A 293 -12.07 10.42 -1.98
C VAL A 293 -13.24 11.23 -1.40
N PHE A 294 -14.45 10.65 -1.38
CA PHE A 294 -15.63 11.32 -0.84
C PHE A 294 -15.48 11.66 0.64
N LEU A 295 -15.05 10.71 1.47
CA LEU A 295 -14.81 10.93 2.89
C LEU A 295 -13.69 11.95 3.13
N GLN A 296 -12.65 11.94 2.32
CA GLN A 296 -11.57 12.92 2.39
C GLN A 296 -12.05 14.33 2.03
N LEU A 297 -12.85 14.47 0.97
CA LEU A 297 -13.45 15.74 0.59
C LEU A 297 -14.39 16.28 1.67
N LEU A 298 -15.18 15.39 2.28
CA LEU A 298 -16.06 15.72 3.39
C LEU A 298 -15.27 16.24 4.59
N ALA A 299 -14.25 15.52 5.03
CA ALA A 299 -13.38 15.93 6.12
C ALA A 299 -12.68 17.27 5.83
N ASN A 300 -12.18 17.46 4.60
CA ASN A 300 -11.53 18.71 4.18
C ASN A 300 -12.51 19.88 4.12
N ALA A 301 -13.75 19.66 3.68
CA ALA A 301 -14.76 20.71 3.63
C ALA A 301 -15.11 21.22 5.05
N VAL A 302 -15.26 20.30 6.01
CA VAL A 302 -15.53 20.66 7.42
C VAL A 302 -14.32 21.34 8.04
N ALA A 303 -13.11 20.81 7.85
CA ALA A 303 -11.87 21.37 8.38
C ALA A 303 -11.59 22.80 7.86
N ALA A 304 -11.96 23.06 6.61
CA ALA A 304 -11.81 24.38 5.98
C ALA A 304 -13.01 25.33 6.21
N ASP A 305 -13.93 24.97 7.12
CA ASP A 305 -15.16 25.72 7.37
C ASP A 305 -15.94 26.04 6.08
N PHE A 306 -16.08 25.02 5.24
CA PHE A 306 -16.86 25.05 4.00
C PHE A 306 -16.48 26.17 3.02
N VAL A 307 -15.18 26.49 2.90
CA VAL A 307 -14.74 27.44 1.85
C VAL A 307 -15.21 26.96 0.47
N PRO A 308 -15.52 27.90 -0.47
CA PRO A 308 -16.16 27.58 -1.74
C PRO A 308 -15.55 26.42 -2.52
N VAL A 309 -14.22 26.37 -2.63
CA VAL A 309 -13.53 25.31 -3.39
C VAL A 309 -13.70 23.96 -2.74
N SER A 310 -13.48 23.84 -1.43
CA SER A 310 -13.62 22.57 -0.68
C SER A 310 -15.06 22.10 -0.69
N LEU A 311 -16.03 23.01 -0.49
CA LEU A 311 -17.45 22.68 -0.54
C LEU A 311 -17.87 22.19 -1.92
N LEU A 312 -17.52 22.91 -3.00
CA LEU A 312 -17.87 22.49 -4.36
C LEU A 312 -17.22 21.18 -4.76
N SER A 313 -16.00 20.91 -4.33
CA SER A 313 -15.33 19.62 -4.58
C SER A 313 -16.12 18.48 -3.96
N LEU A 314 -16.63 18.66 -2.73
CA LEU A 314 -17.48 17.68 -2.07
C LEU A 314 -18.84 17.54 -2.79
N LEU A 315 -19.57 18.62 -3.01
CA LEU A 315 -20.92 18.58 -3.57
C LEU A 315 -20.96 18.12 -5.04
N LYS A 316 -19.87 18.26 -5.79
CA LYS A 316 -19.74 17.75 -7.16
C LYS A 316 -19.29 16.29 -7.22
N HIS A 317 -18.96 15.68 -6.10
CA HIS A 317 -18.58 14.26 -6.09
C HIS A 317 -19.76 13.37 -6.49
N PRO A 318 -19.54 12.27 -7.23
CA PRO A 318 -20.60 11.37 -7.70
C PRO A 318 -21.48 10.77 -6.60
N LEU A 319 -20.97 10.64 -5.38
CA LEU A 319 -21.74 10.12 -4.24
C LEU A 319 -22.60 11.17 -3.54
N ALA A 320 -22.36 12.47 -3.74
CA ALA A 320 -23.15 13.51 -3.08
C ALA A 320 -24.53 13.63 -3.74
N ALA A 321 -25.61 13.44 -2.94
CA ALA A 321 -27.00 13.50 -3.38
C ALA A 321 -27.94 14.17 -2.38
N GLY A 322 -27.61 14.20 -1.07
CA GLY A 322 -28.32 14.94 -0.03
C GLY A 322 -29.81 14.60 0.08
N GLY A 323 -30.22 13.34 -0.12
CA GLY A 323 -31.59 12.89 -0.08
C GLY A 323 -32.39 13.21 -1.35
N MET A 324 -31.73 13.45 -2.47
CA MET A 324 -32.37 13.82 -3.75
C MET A 324 -31.89 12.91 -4.88
N GLU A 325 -32.65 12.91 -5.99
CA GLU A 325 -32.16 12.32 -7.24
C GLU A 325 -30.88 13.07 -7.69
N LEU A 326 -29.87 12.31 -8.13
CA LEU A 326 -28.53 12.82 -8.41
C LEU A 326 -28.51 13.94 -9.46
N ALA A 327 -29.39 13.87 -10.47
CA ALA A 327 -29.49 14.89 -11.53
C ALA A 327 -30.00 16.23 -10.95
N ASP A 328 -31.03 16.18 -10.11
CA ASP A 328 -31.64 17.35 -9.49
C ASP A 328 -30.66 17.99 -8.48
N PHE A 329 -30.02 17.19 -7.66
CA PHE A 329 -28.99 17.66 -6.73
C PHE A 329 -27.88 18.41 -7.47
N ARG A 330 -27.32 17.83 -8.52
CA ARG A 330 -26.26 18.45 -9.33
C ARG A 330 -26.70 19.75 -10.00
N PHE A 331 -27.95 19.80 -10.45
CA PHE A 331 -28.52 21.02 -11.03
C PHE A 331 -28.58 22.14 -9.99
N LEU A 332 -29.08 21.85 -8.77
CA LEU A 332 -29.16 22.82 -7.68
C LEU A 332 -27.77 23.25 -7.17
N VAL A 333 -26.82 22.31 -7.04
CA VAL A 333 -25.41 22.65 -6.71
C VAL A 333 -24.83 23.63 -7.74
N ARG A 334 -25.05 23.40 -9.04
CA ARG A 334 -24.61 24.32 -10.09
C ARG A 334 -25.29 25.68 -9.96
N SER A 335 -26.56 25.71 -9.60
CA SER A 335 -27.28 26.96 -9.40
C SER A 335 -26.73 27.76 -8.22
N VAL A 336 -26.43 27.11 -7.10
CA VAL A 336 -25.74 27.71 -5.93
C VAL A 336 -24.36 28.21 -6.31
N GLU A 337 -23.59 27.41 -7.08
CA GLU A 337 -22.26 27.81 -7.57
C GLU A 337 -22.33 29.14 -8.31
N LEU A 338 -23.28 29.28 -9.23
CA LEU A 338 -23.44 30.48 -10.06
C LEU A 338 -23.98 31.68 -9.27
N ALA A 339 -24.87 31.43 -8.29
CA ALA A 339 -25.52 32.50 -7.53
C ALA A 339 -24.60 33.15 -6.49
N VAL A 340 -23.78 32.34 -5.79
CA VAL A 340 -23.06 32.86 -4.60
C VAL A 340 -21.58 32.45 -4.50
N LEU A 341 -21.17 31.31 -5.09
CA LEU A 341 -19.80 30.82 -4.92
C LEU A 341 -18.83 31.36 -5.98
N ARG A 342 -19.34 31.91 -7.09
CA ARG A 342 -18.56 32.61 -8.12
C ARG A 342 -18.72 34.11 -7.98
N GLY A 343 -17.97 34.72 -7.11
CA GLY A 343 -18.05 36.16 -6.89
C GLY A 343 -17.40 36.58 -5.59
N HIS A 344 -18.03 37.50 -4.88
CA HIS A 344 -17.57 37.87 -3.53
C HIS A 344 -17.71 36.65 -2.61
N ARG A 345 -16.64 36.40 -1.87
CA ARG A 345 -16.63 35.25 -0.96
C ARG A 345 -17.69 35.46 0.14
N PRO A 346 -18.66 34.54 0.33
CA PRO A 346 -19.62 34.62 1.40
C PRO A 346 -18.92 34.52 2.78
N THR A 347 -19.63 34.93 3.81
CA THR A 347 -19.18 34.72 5.19
C THR A 347 -18.85 33.23 5.41
N PRO A 348 -17.79 32.88 6.16
CA PRO A 348 -17.39 31.51 6.39
C PRO A 348 -18.52 30.64 6.98
N GLY A 349 -18.52 29.38 6.61
CA GLY A 349 -19.47 28.38 7.08
C GLY A 349 -20.76 28.31 6.25
N LEU A 350 -21.54 27.25 6.48
CA LEU A 350 -22.81 27.00 5.75
C LEU A 350 -23.90 28.04 6.09
N THR A 351 -23.85 28.66 7.26
CA THR A 351 -24.78 29.75 7.61
C THR A 351 -24.52 30.97 6.74
N GLY A 352 -23.25 31.40 6.62
CA GLY A 352 -22.92 32.54 5.76
C GLY A 352 -23.22 32.29 4.28
N LEU A 353 -23.17 31.04 3.83
CA LEU A 353 -23.62 30.67 2.49
C LEU A 353 -25.12 30.84 2.31
N ILE A 354 -25.93 30.44 3.31
CA ILE A 354 -27.38 30.60 3.31
C ILE A 354 -27.77 32.09 3.32
N ASP A 355 -27.10 32.88 4.16
CA ASP A 355 -27.31 34.32 4.25
C ASP A 355 -26.98 35.02 2.91
N GLY A 356 -25.95 34.56 2.20
CA GLY A 356 -25.61 35.05 0.85
C GLY A 356 -26.62 34.68 -0.26
N LEU A 357 -27.63 33.86 0.05
CA LEU A 357 -28.72 33.45 -0.84
C LEU A 357 -30.08 34.09 -0.51
N GLU A 358 -30.12 35.21 0.22
CA GLU A 358 -31.36 35.89 0.62
C GLU A 358 -32.28 36.20 -0.58
N GLU A 359 -31.74 36.57 -1.72
CA GLU A 359 -32.49 36.82 -2.95
C GLU A 359 -33.00 35.54 -3.66
N ARG A 360 -32.54 34.38 -3.23
CA ARG A 360 -32.89 33.07 -3.80
C ARG A 360 -33.29 32.06 -2.72
N PRO A 361 -34.53 32.27 -2.15
CA PRO A 361 -35.00 31.44 -1.03
C PRO A 361 -35.13 29.95 -1.38
N ASP A 362 -35.31 29.62 -2.64
CA ASP A 362 -35.30 28.25 -3.19
C ASP A 362 -33.93 27.59 -3.00
N LEU A 363 -32.86 28.28 -3.34
CA LEU A 363 -31.50 27.79 -3.17
C LEU A 363 -31.05 27.82 -1.72
N ALA A 364 -31.50 28.81 -0.93
CA ALA A 364 -31.25 28.86 0.51
C ALA A 364 -31.88 27.66 1.23
N ALA A 365 -33.12 27.27 0.87
CA ALA A 365 -33.80 26.07 1.38
C ALA A 365 -33.01 24.80 0.99
N PHE A 366 -32.61 24.68 -0.28
CA PHE A 366 -31.79 23.56 -0.73
C PHE A 366 -30.48 23.41 0.10
N VAL A 367 -29.74 24.50 0.29
CA VAL A 367 -28.50 24.45 1.08
C VAL A 367 -28.80 24.09 2.54
N ARG A 368 -29.91 24.56 3.11
CA ARG A 368 -30.29 24.26 4.50
C ARG A 368 -30.63 22.78 4.68
N ASP A 369 -31.45 22.25 3.82
CA ASP A 369 -32.11 20.96 4.03
C ASP A 369 -31.29 19.80 3.46
N HIS A 370 -30.59 19.99 2.34
CA HIS A 370 -29.86 18.94 1.62
C HIS A 370 -28.33 19.01 1.74
N VAL A 371 -27.80 20.14 2.25
CA VAL A 371 -26.34 20.29 2.44
C VAL A 371 -26.01 20.47 3.91
N ARG A 372 -26.63 21.46 4.60
CA ARG A 372 -26.31 21.75 5.99
C ARG A 372 -26.81 20.67 6.93
N ALA A 373 -28.05 20.20 6.78
CA ALA A 373 -28.63 19.22 7.68
C ALA A 373 -27.83 17.92 7.76
N PRO A 374 -27.38 17.29 6.63
CA PRO A 374 -26.53 16.12 6.68
C PRO A 374 -25.18 16.33 7.39
N LEU A 375 -24.61 17.53 7.32
CA LEU A 375 -23.24 17.85 7.76
C LEU A 375 -23.20 18.51 9.15
N GLN A 376 -24.33 18.91 9.70
CA GLN A 376 -24.40 19.75 10.90
C GLN A 376 -23.75 19.10 12.11
N ASP A 377 -24.03 17.83 12.37
CA ASP A 377 -23.53 17.13 13.55
C ASP A 377 -22.00 17.05 13.52
N LEU A 378 -21.42 16.68 12.37
CA LEU A 378 -19.97 16.64 12.16
C LEU A 378 -19.36 18.05 12.32
N ALA A 379 -19.98 19.08 11.76
CA ALA A 379 -19.49 20.46 11.88
C ALA A 379 -19.51 20.95 13.33
N VAL A 380 -20.54 20.61 14.10
CA VAL A 380 -20.65 20.95 15.52
C VAL A 380 -19.57 20.22 16.35
N ILE A 381 -19.41 18.91 16.14
CA ILE A 381 -18.36 18.11 16.80
C ILE A 381 -16.98 18.70 16.52
N TRP A 382 -16.73 19.07 15.25
CA TRP A 382 -15.46 19.68 14.86
C TRP A 382 -15.21 21.05 15.50
N LYS A 383 -16.24 21.91 15.60
CA LYS A 383 -16.10 23.28 16.14
C LYS A 383 -16.04 23.35 17.66
N ASN A 384 -16.82 22.54 18.36
CA ASN A 384 -17.13 22.76 19.79
C ASN A 384 -16.33 21.91 20.77
N GLY A 385 -15.38 21.07 20.33
CA GLY A 385 -14.71 20.20 21.28
C GLY A 385 -13.32 19.76 20.88
N THR A 386 -12.76 18.91 21.72
CA THR A 386 -11.66 17.99 21.41
C THR A 386 -12.30 16.60 21.23
N PRO A 387 -12.85 16.27 20.06
CA PRO A 387 -13.52 14.99 19.86
C PRO A 387 -12.50 13.87 20.01
N SER A 388 -12.95 12.71 20.53
CA SER A 388 -12.17 11.48 20.39
C SER A 388 -12.07 11.10 18.93
N LEU A 389 -11.04 10.35 18.56
CA LEU A 389 -10.90 9.84 17.19
C LEU A 389 -12.12 9.00 16.80
N ALA A 390 -12.59 8.14 17.70
CA ALA A 390 -13.78 7.33 17.53
C ALA A 390 -15.04 8.17 17.25
N GLY A 391 -15.26 9.23 18.07
CA GLY A 391 -16.40 10.13 17.89
C GLY A 391 -16.34 10.90 16.57
N LEU A 392 -15.15 11.31 16.14
CA LEU A 392 -14.97 11.99 14.86
C LEU A 392 -15.18 11.04 13.68
N ALA A 393 -14.66 9.81 13.76
CA ALA A 393 -14.84 8.79 12.73
C ALA A 393 -16.33 8.44 12.57
N SER A 394 -17.04 8.20 13.68
CA SER A 394 -18.47 7.91 13.63
C SER A 394 -19.29 9.07 13.04
N ALA A 395 -18.98 10.31 13.44
CA ALA A 395 -19.65 11.48 12.90
C ALA A 395 -19.37 11.69 11.40
N LEU A 396 -18.13 11.41 10.96
CA LEU A 396 -17.74 11.48 9.54
C LEU A 396 -18.48 10.43 8.71
N ALA A 397 -18.57 9.19 9.19
CA ALA A 397 -19.29 8.12 8.53
C ALA A 397 -20.79 8.48 8.38
N THR A 398 -21.45 8.88 9.49
CA THR A 398 -22.86 9.25 9.48
C THR A 398 -23.13 10.45 8.56
N ALA A 399 -22.28 11.48 8.58
CA ALA A 399 -22.41 12.63 7.67
C ALA A 399 -22.23 12.22 6.21
N GLY A 400 -21.29 11.30 5.94
CA GLY A 400 -21.07 10.73 4.61
C GLY A 400 -22.30 9.95 4.11
N GLU A 401 -22.88 9.08 4.94
CA GLU A 401 -24.09 8.32 4.65
C GLU A 401 -25.26 9.25 4.35
N ARG A 402 -25.53 10.23 5.22
CA ARG A 402 -26.63 11.20 5.00
C ARG A 402 -26.43 12.02 3.72
N LEU A 403 -25.20 12.44 3.40
CA LEU A 403 -24.95 13.19 2.18
C LEU A 403 -24.99 12.31 0.92
N ALA A 404 -24.71 11.00 1.04
CA ALA A 404 -24.81 10.06 -0.06
C ALA A 404 -26.24 9.54 -0.30
N ALA A 405 -27.17 9.77 0.62
CA ALA A 405 -28.57 9.38 0.51
C ALA A 405 -29.23 9.98 -0.73
N ARG A 406 -30.10 9.21 -1.36
CA ARG A 406 -30.95 9.64 -2.49
C ARG A 406 -32.42 9.77 -2.12
N THR A 407 -32.78 9.37 -0.91
CA THR A 407 -34.10 9.43 -0.35
C THR A 407 -34.14 10.21 0.96
N LEU A 408 -35.31 10.73 1.28
CA LEU A 408 -35.63 11.39 2.56
C LEU A 408 -36.54 10.49 3.39
N LEU A 409 -36.35 10.53 4.71
CA LEU A 409 -37.30 9.95 5.66
C LEU A 409 -38.56 10.81 5.79
N ALA A 410 -39.61 10.29 6.44
CA ALA A 410 -40.87 10.98 6.63
C ALA A 410 -40.78 12.32 7.37
N ASP A 411 -39.75 12.52 8.15
CA ASP A 411 -39.44 13.77 8.87
C ASP A 411 -38.65 14.79 8.03
N GLY A 412 -38.35 14.46 6.76
CA GLY A 412 -37.58 15.29 5.83
C GLY A 412 -36.06 15.21 6.01
N THR A 413 -35.56 14.33 6.86
CA THR A 413 -34.09 14.08 6.99
C THR A 413 -33.60 13.12 5.93
N CYS A 414 -32.30 13.20 5.56
CA CYS A 414 -31.66 12.26 4.64
C CYS A 414 -31.62 10.86 5.25
N ASP A 415 -32.04 9.85 4.48
CA ASP A 415 -32.04 8.45 4.89
C ASP A 415 -30.60 7.91 4.90
N ALA A 416 -30.01 7.76 6.09
CA ALA A 416 -28.66 7.27 6.26
C ALA A 416 -28.49 5.81 5.80
N ASP A 417 -29.54 4.98 5.95
CA ASP A 417 -29.47 3.58 5.51
C ASP A 417 -29.43 3.48 3.98
N ASP A 418 -30.22 4.31 3.27
CA ASP A 418 -30.12 4.44 1.81
C ASP A 418 -28.75 4.95 1.40
N GLY A 419 -28.21 5.96 2.09
CA GLY A 419 -26.87 6.49 1.83
C GLY A 419 -25.76 5.48 2.07
N ALA A 420 -25.88 4.64 3.09
CA ALA A 420 -24.94 3.57 3.37
C ALA A 420 -24.85 2.55 2.21
N LEU A 421 -25.99 2.23 1.57
CA LEU A 421 -26.01 1.35 0.39
C LEU A 421 -25.23 1.93 -0.80
N HIS A 422 -25.11 3.24 -0.88
CA HIS A 422 -24.37 3.91 -1.94
C HIS A 422 -22.90 4.15 -1.58
N LEU A 423 -22.61 4.55 -0.34
CA LEU A 423 -21.27 4.89 0.14
C LEU A 423 -20.40 3.65 0.33
N TRP A 424 -20.95 2.60 0.95
CA TRP A 424 -20.20 1.38 1.30
C TRP A 424 -20.31 0.27 0.26
N ARG A 425 -20.73 0.63 -0.95
CA ARG A 425 -20.89 -0.29 -2.06
C ARG A 425 -19.56 -0.72 -2.65
N ASP A 426 -19.52 -1.97 -3.14
CA ASP A 426 -18.39 -2.58 -3.83
C ASP A 426 -17.13 -2.67 -2.93
N PHE A 427 -16.04 -3.19 -3.46
CA PHE A 427 -14.80 -3.37 -2.70
C PHE A 427 -14.25 -2.07 -2.10
N ASP A 428 -14.35 -0.98 -2.83
CA ASP A 428 -13.86 0.34 -2.40
C ASP A 428 -14.65 0.85 -1.19
N GLY A 429 -15.96 0.66 -1.21
CA GLY A 429 -16.85 1.04 -0.13
C GLY A 429 -16.63 0.15 1.10
N GLU A 430 -16.53 -1.17 0.91
CA GLU A 430 -16.27 -2.11 2.00
C GLU A 430 -14.93 -1.82 2.69
N ALA A 431 -13.87 -1.55 1.92
CA ALA A 431 -12.57 -1.17 2.46
C ALA A 431 -12.64 0.16 3.25
N ALA A 432 -13.39 1.15 2.74
CA ALA A 432 -13.60 2.40 3.44
C ALA A 432 -14.36 2.21 4.76
N ALA A 433 -15.40 1.35 4.76
CA ALA A 433 -16.17 1.02 5.96
C ALA A 433 -15.32 0.31 7.02
N GLU A 434 -14.43 -0.60 6.60
CA GLU A 434 -13.50 -1.28 7.52
C GLU A 434 -12.59 -0.26 8.22
N VAL A 435 -11.99 0.67 7.47
CA VAL A 435 -11.15 1.74 8.04
C VAL A 435 -11.92 2.61 9.01
N MET A 436 -13.15 3.02 8.64
CA MET A 436 -13.97 3.85 9.53
C MET A 436 -14.34 3.10 10.81
N ARG A 437 -14.58 1.79 10.74
CA ARG A 437 -14.83 0.93 11.90
C ARG A 437 -13.60 0.83 12.79
N ASP A 438 -12.42 0.56 12.23
CA ASP A 438 -11.18 0.48 12.97
C ASP A 438 -10.87 1.78 13.71
N LEU A 439 -11.11 2.94 13.06
CA LEU A 439 -10.95 4.25 13.68
C LEU A 439 -11.99 4.50 14.79
N ALA A 440 -13.21 3.99 14.64
CA ALA A 440 -14.26 4.13 15.65
C ALA A 440 -14.04 3.22 16.87
N GLU A 441 -13.37 2.08 16.70
CA GLU A 441 -13.04 1.12 17.77
C GLU A 441 -11.81 1.54 18.58
N GLN A 442 -10.98 2.44 18.08
CA GLN A 442 -9.81 2.95 18.81
C GLN A 442 -10.26 3.76 20.03
N THR A 443 -10.11 3.18 21.21
CA THR A 443 -10.49 3.77 22.48
C THR A 443 -9.62 4.97 22.87
N ASN A 444 -10.27 6.13 23.00
CA ASN A 444 -9.89 7.28 23.85
C ASN A 444 -8.47 7.86 23.70
N GLU A 445 -8.18 8.48 22.57
CA GLU A 445 -7.20 9.55 22.57
C GLU A 445 -7.84 10.85 22.03
N ASN A 446 -7.99 11.84 22.90
CA ASN A 446 -8.45 13.18 22.52
C ASN A 446 -7.48 13.80 21.52
N MET A 447 -7.91 13.98 20.27
CA MET A 447 -7.16 14.79 19.30
C MET A 447 -7.26 16.26 19.72
N LYS A 448 -6.13 16.88 20.03
CA LYS A 448 -6.07 18.33 20.18
C LYS A 448 -6.29 18.96 18.81
N LYS A 449 -7.24 19.92 18.72
CA LYS A 449 -7.42 20.73 17.50
C LYS A 449 -6.09 21.37 17.12
N PRO A 450 -5.69 21.33 15.84
CA PRO A 450 -4.60 22.18 15.39
C PRO A 450 -4.98 23.65 15.66
N SER A 451 -4.05 24.41 16.24
CA SER A 451 -4.30 25.84 16.53
C SER A 451 -4.75 26.56 15.27
N SER A 452 -5.76 27.39 15.37
CA SER A 452 -6.48 28.07 14.28
C SER A 452 -5.64 28.96 13.34
N LYS A 453 -4.34 29.04 13.55
CA LYS A 453 -3.41 29.88 12.76
C LYS A 453 -2.74 29.19 11.56
N VAL A 454 -3.01 27.90 11.32
CA VAL A 454 -2.32 27.11 10.27
C VAL A 454 -3.30 26.27 9.42
N VAL A 455 -4.50 26.77 9.17
CA VAL A 455 -5.43 26.09 8.26
C VAL A 455 -5.36 26.72 6.86
N HIS A 456 -4.19 26.70 6.25
CA HIS A 456 -4.07 26.93 4.82
C HIS A 456 -3.38 25.72 4.17
N ASN A 457 -4.18 24.95 3.42
CA ASN A 457 -3.78 23.86 2.52
C ASN A 457 -3.11 22.64 3.15
N ARG A 458 -3.88 21.78 3.87
CA ARG A 458 -3.38 20.45 4.21
C ARG A 458 -4.44 19.39 4.06
N PRO A 459 -4.24 18.39 3.17
CA PRO A 459 -5.07 17.20 3.15
C PRO A 459 -4.90 16.45 4.48
N ILE A 460 -6.02 16.04 5.07
CA ILE A 460 -6.00 15.02 6.12
C ILE A 460 -5.56 13.74 5.39
N CYS A 461 -4.31 13.34 5.60
CA CYS A 461 -3.78 12.13 4.98
C CYS A 461 -4.37 10.90 5.66
N PHE A 462 -5.32 10.25 5.02
CA PHE A 462 -5.67 8.85 5.26
C PHE A 462 -4.57 7.95 4.67
N HIS A 463 -3.36 8.03 5.21
CA HIS A 463 -2.25 7.18 4.78
C HIS A 463 -2.22 5.81 5.49
N TYR A 464 -3.24 5.52 6.30
CA TYR A 464 -3.24 4.32 7.16
C TYR A 464 -3.69 3.02 6.46
N CYS A 465 -3.98 3.05 5.15
CA CYS A 465 -4.58 1.91 4.47
C CYS A 465 -3.73 1.26 3.37
N ALA A 466 -2.42 1.42 3.39
CA ALA A 466 -1.57 0.74 2.41
C ALA A 466 -1.13 -0.68 2.80
N GLU A 467 -1.38 -1.14 4.04
CA GLU A 467 -0.87 -2.44 4.50
C GLU A 467 -1.89 -3.24 5.31
N LEU A 468 -2.88 -3.82 4.63
CA LEU A 468 -3.54 -5.01 5.14
C LEU A 468 -3.54 -6.08 4.04
N PRO A 469 -2.77 -7.18 4.21
CA PRO A 469 -2.82 -8.30 3.28
C PRO A 469 -4.10 -9.10 3.57
N LYS A 470 -5.17 -8.89 2.86
CA LYS A 470 -6.27 -9.85 2.79
C LYS A 470 -6.27 -10.54 1.45
N TRP A 471 -5.63 -11.71 1.45
CA TRP A 471 -5.89 -12.75 0.46
C TRP A 471 -7.22 -13.41 0.82
N GLN A 472 -8.32 -12.99 0.24
CA GLN A 472 -9.52 -13.81 0.16
C GLN A 472 -9.69 -14.26 -1.29
N LYS A 473 -9.48 -15.57 -1.48
CA LYS A 473 -9.92 -16.30 -2.68
C LYS A 473 -11.41 -16.04 -2.90
N ILE A 474 -11.74 -15.40 -4.00
CA ILE A 474 -13.05 -15.55 -4.60
C ILE A 474 -12.86 -16.42 -5.84
N GLU A 475 -13.19 -17.72 -5.68
CA GLU A 475 -13.50 -18.58 -6.79
C GLU A 475 -14.84 -18.14 -7.36
N ASN A 476 -14.80 -17.46 -8.50
CA ASN A 476 -15.85 -17.60 -9.53
C ASN A 476 -15.39 -16.93 -10.82
N SER A 477 -15.17 -17.76 -11.83
CA SER A 477 -15.31 -17.57 -13.30
C SER A 477 -14.92 -16.24 -13.95
N TYR A 478 -13.84 -15.55 -13.52
CA TYR A 478 -13.20 -14.51 -14.31
C TYR A 478 -11.75 -14.89 -14.60
N GLN A 479 -11.33 -14.73 -15.85
CA GLN A 479 -9.95 -14.94 -16.28
C GLN A 479 -9.06 -13.92 -15.54
N LYS A 480 -8.13 -14.42 -14.72
CA LYS A 480 -7.28 -13.57 -13.86
C LYS A 480 -6.02 -13.15 -14.62
N PHE A 481 -5.77 -11.85 -14.66
CA PHE A 481 -4.46 -11.29 -14.94
C PHE A 481 -3.82 -10.86 -13.61
N VAL A 482 -2.54 -11.16 -13.45
CA VAL A 482 -1.77 -10.73 -12.28
C VAL A 482 -0.81 -9.65 -12.73
N LEU A 483 -0.97 -8.45 -12.17
CA LEU A 483 0.03 -7.39 -12.26
C LEU A 483 0.95 -7.53 -11.05
N GLY A 484 2.22 -7.87 -11.29
CA GLY A 484 3.23 -7.99 -10.25
C GLY A 484 4.24 -6.85 -10.35
N THR A 485 4.58 -6.24 -9.22
CA THR A 485 5.78 -5.40 -9.07
C THR A 485 6.92 -6.23 -8.52
N LEU A 486 8.09 -6.13 -9.14
CA LEU A 486 9.35 -6.68 -8.65
C LEU A 486 9.86 -5.90 -7.45
#